data_0ad38b3c4bf30ee3eaee23ed799fdf40
#
_entry.id   0ad38b3c4bf30ee3eaee23ed799fdf40
#
_cell.length_a   1.000
_cell.length_b   1.000
_cell.length_c   1.000
_cell.angle_alpha   90.00
_cell.angle_beta   90.00
_cell.angle_gamma   90.00
#
_symmetry.space_group_name_H-M   'P 1'
#
loop_
_entity.id
_entity.type
_entity.pdbx_description
1 polymer ?
#
loop_
_entity_poly.entity_id
_entity_poly.type
_entity_poly.pdbx_seq_one_letter_code
_entity_poly.pdbx_strand_id
1 'polypeptide(L)'
;MNTGHDGAITTVHANSTRDALSRIETMVLMAGMELPVRVIREQIVQAIDVVVQQSRLRDGTRRVTAISEVLGMEGDIIQTQDIFKFDYHQQPTDGFLGELVPTGMVPRFETRLRDSGIELSRLMFVR
;
A
#
# COMPACT_ATOMS: atom_id res chain seq x y z
N MET A 1 -11.55 3.88 -11.14
CA MET A 1 -10.10 4.04 -11.16
C MET A 1 -9.44 3.67 -12.47
N ASN A 2 -10.06 2.82 -13.27
CA ASN A 2 -9.45 2.29 -14.51
C ASN A 2 -10.07 2.88 -15.77
N THR A 3 -10.50 4.14 -15.72
CA THR A 3 -11.32 4.77 -16.78
C THR A 3 -10.59 5.91 -17.49
N GLY A 4 -9.28 5.81 -17.65
CA GLY A 4 -8.50 6.79 -18.41
C GLY A 4 -8.06 8.02 -17.63
N HIS A 5 -8.19 8.01 -16.31
CA HIS A 5 -7.65 9.06 -15.45
C HIS A 5 -6.20 8.74 -15.09
N ASP A 6 -5.33 9.75 -15.10
CA ASP A 6 -3.91 9.60 -14.79
C ASP A 6 -3.62 9.44 -13.30
N GLY A 7 -4.63 9.49 -12.45
CA GLY A 7 -4.46 9.24 -11.03
C GLY A 7 -5.79 9.23 -10.30
N ALA A 8 -5.84 8.47 -9.21
CA ALA A 8 -7.01 8.40 -8.35
C ALA A 8 -6.58 8.05 -6.94
N ILE A 9 -7.33 8.54 -5.96
CA ILE A 9 -7.13 8.22 -4.55
C ILE A 9 -8.48 7.84 -3.97
N THR A 10 -8.52 6.73 -3.24
CA THR A 10 -9.70 6.28 -2.52
C THR A 10 -9.30 5.82 -1.12
N THR A 11 -10.29 5.68 -0.24
CA THR A 11 -10.05 5.20 1.12
C THR A 11 -10.90 3.97 1.41
N VAL A 12 -10.41 3.10 2.27
CA VAL A 12 -11.13 1.93 2.73
C VAL A 12 -10.73 1.64 4.18
N HIS A 13 -11.69 1.21 4.98
CA HIS A 13 -11.41 0.77 6.35
C HIS A 13 -10.79 -0.61 6.34
N ALA A 14 -9.56 -0.70 6.81
CA ALA A 14 -8.82 -1.97 6.83
C ALA A 14 -7.74 -1.95 7.91
N ASN A 15 -7.34 -3.12 8.35
CA ASN A 15 -6.34 -3.27 9.41
C ASN A 15 -4.92 -3.52 8.87
N SER A 16 -4.79 -3.75 7.57
CA SER A 16 -3.51 -3.99 6.90
C SER A 16 -3.66 -3.76 5.40
N THR A 17 -2.55 -3.73 4.68
CA THR A 17 -2.54 -3.65 3.22
C THR A 17 -3.30 -4.83 2.61
N ARG A 18 -3.03 -6.04 3.07
CA ARG A 18 -3.68 -7.24 2.56
C ARG A 18 -5.19 -7.24 2.85
N ASP A 19 -5.58 -6.80 4.05
CA ASP A 19 -6.99 -6.66 4.40
C ASP A 19 -7.67 -5.61 3.52
N ALA A 20 -7.00 -4.51 3.21
CA ALA A 20 -7.53 -3.47 2.31
C ALA A 20 -7.84 -4.03 0.93
N LEU A 21 -6.91 -4.78 0.35
CA LEU A 21 -7.10 -5.38 -0.97
C LEU A 21 -8.23 -6.42 -0.96
N SER A 22 -8.31 -7.21 0.10
CA SER A 22 -9.39 -8.19 0.29
C SER A 22 -10.75 -7.51 0.40
N ARG A 23 -10.85 -6.39 1.10
CA ARG A 23 -12.10 -5.64 1.23
C ARG A 23 -12.53 -5.02 -0.09
N ILE A 24 -11.60 -4.53 -0.89
CA ILE A 24 -11.89 -4.02 -2.23
C ILE A 24 -12.44 -5.13 -3.11
N GLU A 25 -11.84 -6.32 -3.07
CA GLU A 25 -12.33 -7.48 -3.78
C GLU A 25 -13.77 -7.82 -3.39
N THR A 26 -14.05 -7.82 -2.09
CA THR A 26 -15.40 -8.08 -1.57
C THR A 26 -16.39 -7.03 -2.07
N MET A 27 -16.01 -5.75 -2.07
CA MET A 27 -16.89 -4.68 -2.56
C MET A 27 -17.21 -4.84 -4.05
N VAL A 28 -16.26 -5.27 -4.86
CA VAL A 28 -16.48 -5.54 -6.28
C VAL A 28 -17.45 -6.69 -6.46
N LEU A 29 -17.30 -7.76 -5.69
CA LEU A 29 -18.21 -8.90 -5.72
C LEU A 29 -19.64 -8.51 -5.30
N MET A 30 -19.76 -7.69 -4.25
CA MET A 30 -21.06 -7.22 -3.77
C MET A 30 -21.74 -6.25 -4.74
N ALA A 31 -21.00 -5.62 -5.62
CA ALA A 31 -21.56 -4.77 -6.67
C ALA A 31 -22.20 -5.57 -7.80
N GLY A 32 -22.19 -6.90 -7.72
CA GLY A 32 -22.85 -7.78 -8.67
C GLY A 32 -22.07 -8.09 -9.93
N MET A 33 -20.77 -7.83 -9.93
CA MET A 33 -19.92 -8.17 -11.06
C MET A 33 -19.67 -9.69 -11.09
N GLU A 34 -20.18 -10.34 -12.13
CA GLU A 34 -20.01 -11.78 -12.33
C GLU A 34 -18.70 -12.10 -13.04
N LEU A 35 -17.58 -11.81 -12.35
CA LEU A 35 -16.25 -12.10 -12.86
C LEU A 35 -15.55 -13.13 -11.97
N PRO A 36 -14.71 -14.00 -12.55
CA PRO A 36 -13.85 -14.84 -11.72
C PRO A 36 -13.01 -13.99 -10.78
N VAL A 37 -12.76 -14.49 -9.58
CA VAL A 37 -11.97 -13.79 -8.55
C VAL A 37 -10.60 -13.38 -9.09
N ARG A 38 -9.97 -14.25 -9.87
CA ARG A 38 -8.67 -13.95 -10.46
C ARG A 38 -8.71 -12.69 -11.35
N VAL A 39 -9.76 -12.55 -12.16
CA VAL A 39 -9.93 -11.37 -13.03
C VAL A 39 -10.11 -10.11 -12.20
N ILE A 40 -10.89 -10.20 -11.12
CA ILE A 40 -11.07 -9.08 -10.20
C ILE A 40 -9.73 -8.67 -9.58
N ARG A 41 -8.93 -9.62 -9.15
CA ARG A 41 -7.60 -9.36 -8.58
C ARG A 41 -6.65 -8.73 -9.60
N GLU A 42 -6.67 -9.21 -10.85
CA GLU A 42 -5.88 -8.62 -11.92
C GLU A 42 -6.26 -7.16 -12.16
N GLN A 43 -7.55 -6.83 -12.11
CA GLN A 43 -8.01 -5.44 -12.25
C GLN A 43 -7.57 -4.58 -11.07
N ILE A 44 -7.59 -5.12 -9.86
CA ILE A 44 -7.10 -4.41 -8.68
C ILE A 44 -5.61 -4.09 -8.82
N VAL A 45 -4.81 -5.05 -9.27
CA VAL A 45 -3.38 -4.86 -9.50
C VAL A 45 -3.12 -3.77 -10.54
N GLN A 46 -3.93 -3.70 -11.59
CA GLN A 46 -3.79 -2.67 -12.62
C GLN A 46 -4.19 -1.28 -12.12
N ALA A 47 -5.16 -1.21 -11.21
CA ALA A 47 -5.72 0.05 -10.75
C ALA A 47 -4.97 0.66 -9.55
N ILE A 48 -4.40 -0.16 -8.69
CA ILE A 48 -3.80 0.28 -7.43
C ILE A 48 -2.30 0.08 -7.46
N ASP A 49 -1.55 1.16 -7.28
CA ASP A 49 -0.09 1.13 -7.26
C ASP A 49 0.46 1.10 -5.83
N VAL A 50 -0.15 1.86 -4.93
CA VAL A 50 0.36 2.07 -3.57
C VAL A 50 -0.80 2.04 -2.58
N VAL A 51 -0.57 1.40 -1.44
CA VAL A 51 -1.48 1.42 -0.30
C VAL A 51 -0.78 2.07 0.88
N VAL A 52 -1.39 3.11 1.42
CA VAL A 52 -0.91 3.80 2.61
C VAL A 52 -1.80 3.38 3.77
N GLN A 53 -1.24 2.67 4.74
CA GLN A 53 -1.96 2.21 5.92
C GLN A 53 -1.79 3.21 7.05
N GLN A 54 -2.91 3.68 7.59
CA GLN A 54 -2.95 4.46 8.81
C GLN A 54 -3.54 3.62 9.92
N SER A 55 -2.98 3.75 11.10
CA SER A 55 -3.47 3.04 12.28
C SER A 55 -3.51 3.98 13.48
N ARG A 56 -4.48 3.74 14.36
CA ARG A 56 -4.51 4.41 15.65
C ARG A 56 -3.60 3.64 16.60
N LEU A 57 -2.59 4.33 17.11
CA LEU A 57 -1.64 3.73 18.03
C LEU A 57 -2.17 3.76 19.46
N ARG A 58 -1.51 3.03 20.35
CA ARG A 58 -1.95 2.90 21.76
C ARG A 58 -1.93 4.22 22.53
N ASP A 59 -1.17 5.24 22.05
CA ASP A 59 -1.19 6.58 22.64
C ASP A 59 -2.38 7.42 22.15
N GLY A 60 -3.25 6.85 21.31
CA GLY A 60 -4.41 7.52 20.74
C GLY A 60 -4.15 8.30 19.47
N THR A 61 -2.91 8.44 19.03
CA THR A 61 -2.59 9.17 17.80
C THR A 61 -2.78 8.28 16.58
N ARG A 62 -3.14 8.90 15.46
CA ARG A 62 -3.20 8.22 14.15
C ARG A 62 -1.91 8.50 13.41
N ARG A 63 -1.28 7.44 12.93
CA ARG A 63 -0.02 7.54 12.20
C ARG A 63 -0.02 6.60 11.01
N VAL A 64 0.77 6.95 10.00
CA VAL A 64 1.05 6.05 8.90
C VAL A 64 1.94 4.92 9.44
N THR A 65 1.49 3.69 9.28
CA THR A 65 2.19 2.51 9.82
C THR A 65 2.80 1.64 8.73
N ALA A 66 2.36 1.80 7.48
CA ALA A 66 2.95 1.11 6.34
C ALA A 66 2.67 1.87 5.05
N ILE A 67 3.61 1.82 4.13
CA ILE A 67 3.43 2.24 2.75
C ILE A 67 3.88 1.05 1.91
N SER A 68 2.95 0.47 1.16
CA SER A 68 3.17 -0.76 0.42
C SER A 68 2.94 -0.55 -1.06
N GLU A 69 3.77 -1.16 -1.88
CA GLU A 69 3.59 -1.20 -3.33
C GLU A 69 2.87 -2.47 -3.74
N VAL A 70 1.92 -2.36 -4.65
CA VAL A 70 1.27 -3.51 -5.28
C VAL A 70 2.12 -3.92 -6.48
N LEU A 71 2.68 -5.14 -6.44
CA LEU A 71 3.65 -5.59 -7.43
C LEU A 71 3.01 -6.27 -8.64
N GLY A 72 2.00 -7.10 -8.40
CA GLY A 72 1.40 -7.91 -9.43
C GLY A 72 0.76 -9.16 -8.85
N MET A 73 0.58 -10.15 -9.71
CA MET A 73 0.01 -11.44 -9.32
C MET A 73 1.09 -12.52 -9.35
N GLU A 74 1.05 -13.40 -8.36
CA GLU A 74 1.74 -14.68 -8.43
C GLU A 74 0.68 -15.77 -8.28
N GLY A 75 0.38 -16.48 -9.39
CA GLY A 75 -0.78 -17.36 -9.43
C GLY A 75 -2.05 -16.53 -9.22
N ASP A 76 -2.81 -16.87 -8.20
CA ASP A 76 -4.06 -16.19 -7.84
C ASP A 76 -3.89 -15.15 -6.74
N ILE A 77 -2.68 -14.93 -6.26
CA ILE A 77 -2.40 -14.09 -5.10
C ILE A 77 -1.80 -12.75 -5.54
N ILE A 78 -2.36 -11.65 -5.03
CA ILE A 78 -1.79 -10.32 -5.23
C ILE A 78 -0.53 -10.21 -4.38
N GLN A 79 0.58 -9.82 -5.02
CA GLN A 79 1.84 -9.60 -4.32
C GLN A 79 2.03 -8.14 -4.00
N THR A 80 2.50 -7.88 -2.79
CA THR A 80 2.83 -6.54 -2.30
C THR A 80 4.19 -6.56 -1.64
N GLN A 81 4.80 -5.38 -1.55
CA GLN A 81 6.01 -5.21 -0.74
C GLN A 81 5.90 -3.93 0.07
N ASP A 82 6.33 -3.98 1.32
CA ASP A 82 6.38 -2.79 2.16
C ASP A 82 7.62 -1.98 1.78
N ILE A 83 7.40 -0.70 1.47
CA ILE A 83 8.48 0.26 1.20
C ILE A 83 8.87 0.96 2.50
N PHE A 84 7.87 1.33 3.30
CA PHE A 84 8.05 1.89 4.64
C PHE A 84 7.19 1.11 5.62
N LYS A 85 7.70 0.93 6.82
CA LYS A 85 6.98 0.24 7.89
C LYS A 85 7.27 0.91 9.21
N PHE A 86 6.27 0.98 10.09
CA PHE A 86 6.43 1.56 11.42
C PHE A 86 7.26 0.62 12.30
N ASP A 87 8.35 1.18 12.85
CA ASP A 87 9.23 0.47 13.77
C ASP A 87 8.89 0.89 15.20
N TYR A 88 8.27 -0.03 15.95
CA TYR A 88 7.86 0.23 17.31
C TYR A 88 9.03 0.08 18.26
N HIS A 89 9.21 1.06 19.15
CA HIS A 89 10.21 0.93 20.21
C HIS A 89 9.71 -0.07 21.26
N GLN A 90 10.59 -0.98 21.67
CA GLN A 90 10.26 -1.98 22.68
C GLN A 90 10.00 -1.34 24.04
N GLN A 91 10.71 -0.27 24.36
CA GLN A 91 10.56 0.51 25.58
C GLN A 91 10.39 1.97 25.21
N PRO A 92 9.16 2.41 24.94
CA PRO A 92 8.93 3.80 24.57
C PRO A 92 9.27 4.75 25.73
N THR A 93 10.08 5.76 25.42
CA THR A 93 10.40 6.83 26.34
C THR A 93 9.68 8.11 25.90
N ASP A 94 9.25 8.93 26.86
CA ASP A 94 8.62 10.23 26.60
C ASP A 94 7.37 10.16 25.70
N GLY A 95 6.64 9.04 25.74
CA GLY A 95 5.45 8.84 24.92
C GLY A 95 5.74 8.55 23.45
N PHE A 96 7.00 8.46 23.05
CA PHE A 96 7.39 8.18 21.67
C PHE A 96 7.34 6.68 21.41
N LEU A 97 6.40 6.23 20.56
CA LEU A 97 6.15 4.81 20.31
C LEU A 97 7.02 4.21 19.22
N GLY A 98 7.59 5.02 18.36
CA GLY A 98 8.40 4.57 17.23
C GLY A 98 8.35 5.55 16.07
N GLU A 99 8.78 5.08 14.91
CA GLU A 99 8.83 5.91 13.71
C GLU A 99 8.62 5.06 12.45
N LEU A 100 8.18 5.71 11.39
CA LEU A 100 8.09 5.10 10.07
C LEU A 100 9.49 5.05 9.45
N VAL A 101 9.96 3.86 9.12
CA VAL A 101 11.30 3.66 8.57
C VAL A 101 11.24 2.93 7.23
N PRO A 102 12.21 3.19 6.32
CA PRO A 102 12.30 2.43 5.09
C PRO A 102 12.70 0.99 5.36
N THR A 103 12.17 0.07 4.54
CA THR A 103 12.48 -1.36 4.65
C THR A 103 13.75 -1.75 3.90
N GLY A 104 14.29 -0.84 3.08
CA GLY A 104 15.40 -1.12 2.18
C GLY A 104 14.96 -1.48 0.77
N MET A 105 13.66 -1.65 0.55
CA MET A 105 13.11 -1.96 -0.77
C MET A 105 12.87 -0.68 -1.55
N VAL A 106 13.42 -0.60 -2.76
CA VAL A 106 13.15 0.51 -3.68
C VAL A 106 11.89 0.13 -4.48
N PRO A 107 10.87 1.01 -4.55
CA PRO A 107 9.65 0.68 -5.27
C PRO A 107 9.92 0.53 -6.78
N ARG A 108 9.24 -0.42 -7.41
CA ARG A 108 9.36 -0.63 -8.86
C ARG A 108 8.86 0.57 -9.66
N PHE A 109 7.89 1.31 -9.13
CA PHE A 109 7.36 2.50 -9.81
C PHE A 109 8.38 3.65 -9.87
N GLU A 110 9.49 3.57 -9.16
CA GLU A 110 10.56 4.59 -9.21
C GLU A 110 11.06 4.79 -10.63
N THR A 111 11.20 3.72 -11.41
CA THR A 111 11.60 3.79 -12.83
C THR A 111 10.58 4.59 -13.65
N ARG A 112 9.29 4.34 -13.43
CA ARG A 112 8.22 5.06 -14.14
C ARG A 112 8.22 6.54 -13.80
N LEU A 113 8.48 6.90 -12.54
CA LEU A 113 8.60 8.29 -12.12
C LEU A 113 9.80 8.96 -12.78
N ARG A 114 10.94 8.27 -12.85
CA ARG A 114 12.14 8.77 -13.50
C ARG A 114 11.89 9.04 -14.98
N ASP A 115 11.21 8.15 -15.66
CA ASP A 115 10.85 8.32 -17.07
C ASP A 115 9.91 9.52 -17.28
N SER A 116 9.17 9.93 -16.26
CA SER A 116 8.31 11.10 -16.28
C SER A 116 9.01 12.37 -15.79
N GLY A 117 10.33 12.31 -15.53
CA GLY A 117 11.12 13.46 -15.09
C GLY A 117 11.14 13.67 -13.59
N ILE A 118 10.61 12.73 -12.81
CA ILE A 118 10.60 12.80 -11.34
C ILE A 118 11.66 11.87 -10.79
N GLU A 119 12.66 12.44 -10.11
CA GLU A 119 13.70 11.65 -9.46
C GLU A 119 13.46 11.62 -7.94
N LEU A 120 13.37 10.41 -7.39
CA LEU A 120 13.35 10.20 -5.96
C LEU A 120 14.77 9.90 -5.47
N SER A 121 15.16 10.51 -4.36
CA SER A 121 16.45 10.21 -3.75
C SER A 121 16.48 8.76 -3.27
N ARG A 122 17.52 8.02 -3.65
CA ARG A 122 17.69 6.66 -3.16
C ARG A 122 17.93 6.60 -1.65
N LEU A 123 18.42 7.68 -1.07
CA LEU A 123 18.59 7.78 0.39
C LEU A 123 17.26 7.73 1.13
N MET A 124 16.14 8.04 0.46
CA MET A 124 14.80 7.94 1.02
C MET A 124 14.47 6.50 1.44
N PHE A 125 15.02 5.50 0.74
CA PHE A 125 14.69 4.09 0.92
C PHE A 125 15.72 3.32 1.75
N VAL A 126 16.68 4.02 2.33
CA VAL A 126 17.76 3.44 3.14
C VAL A 126 17.61 3.92 4.58
N ARG A 127 17.65 2.98 5.51
CA ARG A 127 17.58 3.29 6.94
C ARG A 127 18.86 3.88 7.50
#